data_8a0f961e8af498745327fc3e368d7619
#
_entry.id   8a0f961e8af498745327fc3e368d7619
#
_cell.length_a   1.000
_cell.length_b   1.000
_cell.length_c   1.000
_cell.angle_alpha   90.00
_cell.angle_beta   90.00
_cell.angle_gamma   90.00
#
_symmetry.space_group_name_H-M   'P 1'
#
loop_
_entity.id
_entity.type
_entity.pdbx_description
1 polymer ?
#
loop_
_entity_poly.entity_id
_entity_poly.type
_entity_poly.pdbx_seq_one_letter_code
_entity_poly.pdbx_strand_id
1 'polypeptide(L)'
;LRWRQLLQPIDDSISRTTTFNAINIGNISNFVFPRIGEFVRCGVITRRSQPADPQKPENKKASYDKVLGTVVLERGWELLVMLLLLFVVVTAGYKRFGAFFMERIWEPMAQRFDQNVWWLLALAVVIFAVGAFLLWKYRRTNAFCGKIWGVFEGIWQGFASCMNMERKWLFFAYTALIWMTYWFMAAMTVNAAPFLDNLDLIDALFLSLVGGLGFAVPVPGGIGAFHFIISLALSVMYGVPMELGVVYATMSHTSQAITQIIFGLGSYAYEALKK
;
A
#
# COMPACT_ATOMS: atom_id res chain seq x y z
N LEU A 1 2.59 13.82 0.36
CA LEU A 1 1.68 14.89 0.80
C LEU A 1 0.34 14.33 1.31
N ARG A 2 -0.24 13.29 0.65
CA ARG A 2 -1.49 12.66 1.08
C ARG A 2 -1.39 12.11 2.52
N TRP A 3 -0.35 11.31 2.83
CA TRP A 3 -0.16 10.76 4.18
C TRP A 3 -0.01 11.85 5.25
N ARG A 4 0.64 12.98 4.92
CA ARG A 4 0.72 14.11 5.86
C ARG A 4 -0.64 14.61 6.32
N GLN A 5 -1.66 14.55 5.46
CA GLN A 5 -3.02 14.94 5.84
C GLN A 5 -3.64 14.02 6.89
N LEU A 6 -3.27 12.74 6.85
CA LEU A 6 -3.68 11.77 7.87
C LEU A 6 -2.91 11.95 9.20
N LEU A 7 -1.69 12.51 9.14
CA LEU A 7 -0.87 12.79 10.30
C LEU A 7 -1.23 14.10 10.99
N GLN A 8 -1.69 15.11 10.26
CA GLN A 8 -1.98 16.45 10.79
C GLN A 8 -2.94 16.46 11.99
N PRO A 9 -4.03 15.66 12.03
CA PRO A 9 -4.90 15.61 13.20
C PRO A 9 -4.24 15.01 14.45
N ILE A 10 -3.12 14.28 14.28
CA ILE A 10 -2.37 13.65 15.37
C ILE A 10 -1.26 14.60 15.85
N ASP A 11 -0.52 15.19 14.90
CA ASP A 11 0.58 16.12 15.14
C ASP A 11 0.77 17.02 13.91
N ASP A 12 0.38 18.27 14.00
CA ASP A 12 0.47 19.26 12.92
C ASP A 12 1.90 19.78 12.70
N SER A 13 2.79 19.60 13.71
CA SER A 13 4.18 19.99 13.62
C SER A 13 5.00 19.20 12.60
N ILE A 14 4.51 18.03 12.16
CA ILE A 14 5.19 17.16 11.22
C ILE A 14 5.29 17.85 9.84
N SER A 15 6.53 18.14 9.44
CA SER A 15 6.81 18.84 8.18
C SER A 15 6.57 17.97 6.95
N ARG A 16 6.41 18.63 5.78
CA ARG A 16 6.32 17.94 4.48
C ARG A 16 7.59 17.15 4.18
N THR A 17 8.75 17.72 4.50
CA THR A 17 10.06 17.07 4.30
C THR A 17 10.21 15.83 5.16
N THR A 18 9.83 15.89 6.44
CA THR A 18 9.86 14.72 7.33
C THR A 18 8.96 13.60 6.81
N THR A 19 7.75 13.95 6.36
CA THR A 19 6.82 12.95 5.78
C THR A 19 7.37 12.34 4.49
N PHE A 20 7.97 13.15 3.61
CA PHE A 20 8.60 12.69 2.37
C PHE A 20 9.76 11.73 2.68
N ASN A 21 10.65 12.12 3.58
CA ASN A 21 11.79 11.29 3.97
C ASN A 21 11.34 9.97 4.62
N ALA A 22 10.34 10.01 5.49
CA ALA A 22 9.81 8.82 6.14
C ALA A 22 9.27 7.79 5.12
N ILE A 23 8.54 8.26 4.08
CA ILE A 23 8.02 7.40 3.01
C ILE A 23 9.18 6.78 2.23
N ASN A 24 10.17 7.58 1.81
CA ASN A 24 11.28 7.08 0.99
C ASN A 24 12.19 6.11 1.78
N ILE A 25 12.45 6.37 3.07
CA ILE A 25 13.17 5.45 3.95
C ILE A 25 12.35 4.16 4.14
N GLY A 26 11.03 4.25 4.26
CA GLY A 26 10.16 3.09 4.28
C GLY A 26 10.23 2.28 3.00
N ASN A 27 10.16 2.94 1.83
CA ASN A 27 10.20 2.27 0.54
C ASN A 27 11.52 1.49 0.34
N ILE A 28 12.67 2.09 0.64
CA ILE A 28 13.97 1.38 0.53
C ILE A 28 14.07 0.22 1.53
N SER A 29 13.46 0.34 2.71
CA SER A 29 13.45 -0.74 3.70
C SER A 29 12.68 -1.97 3.23
N ASN A 30 11.68 -1.81 2.35
CA ASN A 30 10.91 -2.90 1.77
C ASN A 30 11.71 -3.77 0.79
N PHE A 31 12.87 -3.29 0.29
CA PHE A 31 13.81 -4.14 -0.48
C PHE A 31 14.59 -5.09 0.41
N VAL A 32 14.76 -4.77 1.70
CA VAL A 32 15.48 -5.62 2.65
C VAL A 32 14.54 -6.67 3.24
N PHE A 33 13.40 -6.23 3.76
CA PHE A 33 12.36 -7.10 4.32
C PHE A 33 10.98 -6.72 3.81
N PRO A 34 10.15 -7.70 3.41
CA PRO A 34 8.80 -7.45 2.96
C PRO A 34 8.00 -6.68 4.01
N ARG A 35 7.35 -5.59 3.59
CA ARG A 35 6.42 -4.80 4.42
C ARG A 35 7.01 -4.14 5.68
N ILE A 36 8.33 -4.21 5.91
CA ILE A 36 8.95 -3.55 7.07
C ILE A 36 8.91 -2.02 6.95
N GLY A 37 8.85 -1.51 5.75
CA GLY A 37 8.85 -0.08 5.48
C GLY A 37 7.70 0.68 6.11
N GLU A 38 6.53 0.05 6.27
CA GLU A 38 5.39 0.60 6.96
C GLU A 38 5.68 0.88 8.44
N PHE A 39 6.43 0.00 9.07
CA PHE A 39 6.87 0.15 10.46
C PHE A 39 8.01 1.16 10.57
N VAL A 40 8.98 1.11 9.66
CA VAL A 40 10.12 2.02 9.64
C VAL A 40 9.67 3.47 9.49
N ARG A 41 8.76 3.78 8.57
CA ARG A 41 8.25 5.15 8.39
C ARG A 41 7.49 5.66 9.60
N CYS A 42 6.78 4.79 10.36
CA CYS A 42 6.18 5.14 11.64
C CYS A 42 7.24 5.56 12.65
N GLY A 43 8.34 4.80 12.75
CA GLY A 43 9.46 5.13 13.63
C GLY A 43 10.11 6.48 13.32
N VAL A 44 10.31 6.78 12.03
CA VAL A 44 10.86 8.09 11.60
C VAL A 44 9.95 9.24 12.04
N ILE A 45 8.64 9.14 11.81
CA ILE A 45 7.67 10.17 12.22
C ILE A 45 7.66 10.34 13.74
N THR A 46 7.53 9.24 14.48
CA THR A 46 7.46 9.28 15.95
C THR A 46 8.72 9.88 16.58
N ARG A 47 9.89 9.59 15.99
CA ARG A 47 11.17 10.17 16.44
C ARG A 47 11.26 11.68 16.20
N ARG A 48 10.65 12.18 15.11
CA ARG A 48 10.67 13.61 14.72
C ARG A 48 9.49 14.40 15.25
N SER A 49 8.49 13.75 15.83
CA SER A 49 7.40 14.40 16.54
C SER A 49 7.97 15.07 17.80
N GLN A 50 7.76 16.37 17.92
CA GLN A 50 8.27 17.12 19.05
C GLN A 50 7.50 16.78 20.34
N PRO A 51 8.13 16.87 21.53
CA PRO A 51 7.42 16.78 22.80
C PRO A 51 6.32 17.83 22.85
N ALA A 52 5.21 17.51 23.50
CA ALA A 52 4.14 18.47 23.74
C ALA A 52 4.69 19.75 24.37
N ASP A 53 4.46 20.88 23.73
CA ASP A 53 4.79 22.20 24.28
C ASP A 53 3.85 22.44 25.47
N PRO A 54 4.40 22.69 26.70
CA PRO A 54 3.57 23.01 27.85
C PRO A 54 2.68 24.23 27.64
N GLN A 55 3.05 25.13 26.73
CA GLN A 55 2.27 26.32 26.37
C GLN A 55 1.23 26.06 25.30
N LYS A 56 1.29 24.90 24.60
CA LYS A 56 0.31 24.43 23.62
C LYS A 56 -0.13 23.02 23.97
N PRO A 57 -1.02 22.85 24.97
CA PRO A 57 -1.44 21.53 25.43
C PRO A 57 -2.16 20.70 24.36
N GLU A 58 -2.51 21.29 23.22
CA GLU A 58 -3.10 20.61 22.07
C GLU A 58 -2.09 19.82 21.23
N ASN A 59 -0.80 20.17 21.29
CA ASN A 59 0.27 19.46 20.57
C ASN A 59 0.67 18.18 21.34
N LYS A 60 -0.06 17.11 21.09
CA LYS A 60 0.28 15.78 21.60
C LYS A 60 1.35 15.17 20.70
N LYS A 61 2.44 14.69 21.30
CA LYS A 61 3.44 13.88 20.61
C LYS A 61 2.75 12.71 19.89
N ALA A 62 3.05 12.54 18.60
CA ALA A 62 2.53 11.43 17.83
C ALA A 62 3.06 10.11 18.38
N SER A 63 2.19 9.28 18.97
CA SER A 63 2.55 7.94 19.41
C SER A 63 2.63 6.99 18.23
N TYR A 64 3.51 5.99 18.33
CA TYR A 64 3.79 5.04 17.26
C TYR A 64 2.52 4.30 16.78
N ASP A 65 1.68 3.87 17.69
CA ASP A 65 0.41 3.18 17.47
C ASP A 65 -0.59 4.04 16.68
N LYS A 66 -0.71 5.34 17.00
CA LYS A 66 -1.57 6.28 16.25
C LYS A 66 -1.05 6.50 14.82
N VAL A 67 0.28 6.68 14.68
CA VAL A 67 0.90 6.80 13.35
C VAL A 67 0.69 5.54 12.53
N LEU A 68 0.83 4.36 13.15
CA LEU A 68 0.55 3.08 12.50
C LEU A 68 -0.92 2.99 12.04
N GLY A 69 -1.86 3.49 12.84
CA GLY A 69 -3.28 3.58 12.45
C GLY A 69 -3.49 4.36 11.15
N THR A 70 -2.76 5.48 10.95
CA THR A 70 -2.84 6.24 9.70
C THR A 70 -2.26 5.48 8.51
N VAL A 71 -1.23 4.66 8.74
CA VAL A 71 -0.63 3.81 7.70
C VAL A 71 -1.60 2.70 7.29
N VAL A 72 -2.25 2.06 8.25
CA VAL A 72 -3.27 1.02 7.97
C VAL A 72 -4.40 1.62 7.13
N LEU A 73 -4.90 2.80 7.51
CA LEU A 73 -5.91 3.50 6.74
C LEU A 73 -5.42 3.82 5.31
N GLU A 74 -4.21 4.36 5.17
CA GLU A 74 -3.65 4.70 3.87
C GLU A 74 -3.56 3.48 2.96
N ARG A 75 -3.08 2.34 3.48
CA ARG A 75 -3.00 1.07 2.72
C ARG A 75 -4.37 0.52 2.37
N GLY A 76 -5.31 0.55 3.32
CA GLY A 76 -6.70 0.14 3.05
C GLY A 76 -7.36 1.01 1.97
N TRP A 77 -7.13 2.32 2.01
CA TRP A 77 -7.62 3.25 1.00
C TRP A 77 -7.02 2.98 -0.38
N GLU A 78 -5.70 2.76 -0.46
CA GLU A 78 -5.02 2.40 -1.72
C GLU A 78 -5.58 1.11 -2.33
N LEU A 79 -5.75 0.08 -1.50
CA LEU A 79 -6.34 -1.19 -1.94
C LEU A 79 -7.77 -0.99 -2.46
N LEU A 80 -8.59 -0.23 -1.73
CA LEU A 80 -9.97 0.04 -2.13
C LEU A 80 -10.03 0.76 -3.48
N VAL A 81 -9.23 1.81 -3.68
CA VAL A 81 -9.19 2.55 -4.94
C VAL A 81 -8.67 1.67 -6.08
N MET A 82 -7.63 0.86 -5.82
CA MET A 82 -7.11 -0.08 -6.81
C MET A 82 -8.17 -1.08 -7.26
N LEU A 83 -8.90 -1.69 -6.33
CA LEU A 83 -9.97 -2.64 -6.64
C LEU A 83 -11.14 -1.97 -7.36
N LEU A 84 -11.48 -0.74 -7.00
CA LEU A 84 -12.52 0.04 -7.69
C LEU A 84 -12.11 0.34 -9.14
N LEU A 85 -10.89 0.81 -9.35
CA LEU A 85 -10.37 1.08 -10.71
C LEU A 85 -10.28 -0.21 -11.54
N LEU A 86 -9.81 -1.30 -10.94
CA LEU A 86 -9.77 -2.61 -11.60
C LEU A 86 -11.18 -3.06 -11.99
N PHE A 87 -12.14 -2.93 -11.10
CA PHE A 87 -13.55 -3.24 -11.39
C PHE A 87 -14.08 -2.39 -12.55
N VAL A 88 -13.82 -1.07 -12.55
CA VAL A 88 -14.23 -0.18 -13.64
C VAL A 88 -13.58 -0.57 -14.96
N VAL A 89 -12.27 -0.82 -14.99
CA VAL A 89 -11.54 -1.21 -16.21
C VAL A 89 -12.03 -2.56 -16.74
N VAL A 90 -12.21 -3.55 -15.88
CA VAL A 90 -12.70 -4.88 -16.28
C VAL A 90 -14.15 -4.82 -16.76
N THR A 91 -15.02 -4.07 -16.13
CA THR A 91 -16.43 -3.95 -16.53
C THR A 91 -16.60 -3.13 -17.80
N ALA A 92 -15.91 -2.00 -17.92
CA ALA A 92 -15.92 -1.17 -19.13
C ALA A 92 -15.31 -1.87 -20.34
N GLY A 93 -14.28 -2.68 -20.11
CA GLY A 93 -13.60 -3.49 -21.12
C GLY A 93 -13.92 -4.99 -21.02
N TYR A 94 -15.15 -5.37 -20.61
CA TYR A 94 -15.49 -6.78 -20.33
C TYR A 94 -15.13 -7.75 -21.45
N LYS A 95 -15.37 -7.38 -22.70
CA LYS A 95 -15.01 -8.20 -23.85
C LYS A 95 -13.50 -8.45 -23.99
N ARG A 96 -12.68 -7.54 -23.44
CA ARG A 96 -11.22 -7.57 -23.55
C ARG A 96 -10.57 -8.15 -22.29
N PHE A 97 -11.00 -7.70 -21.10
CA PHE A 97 -10.37 -8.04 -19.82
C PHE A 97 -11.13 -9.09 -19.00
N GLY A 98 -12.43 -9.28 -19.29
CA GLY A 98 -13.29 -10.17 -18.51
C GLY A 98 -12.88 -11.63 -18.59
N ALA A 99 -12.46 -12.11 -19.77
CA ALA A 99 -11.99 -13.47 -19.96
C ALA A 99 -10.75 -13.77 -19.10
N PHE A 100 -9.76 -12.85 -19.12
CA PHE A 100 -8.58 -12.99 -18.28
C PHE A 100 -8.95 -13.12 -16.80
N PHE A 101 -9.82 -12.23 -16.31
CA PHE A 101 -10.20 -12.23 -14.90
C PHE A 101 -10.97 -13.50 -14.51
N MET A 102 -11.89 -13.94 -15.38
CA MET A 102 -12.68 -15.15 -15.13
C MET A 102 -11.83 -16.42 -15.20
N GLU A 103 -11.09 -16.63 -16.28
CA GLU A 103 -10.37 -17.87 -16.53
C GLU A 103 -9.08 -18.01 -15.70
N ARG A 104 -8.39 -16.90 -15.42
CA ARG A 104 -7.06 -16.94 -14.77
C ARG A 104 -7.05 -16.55 -13.30
N ILE A 105 -8.10 -15.88 -12.83
CA ILE A 105 -8.19 -15.45 -11.43
C ILE A 105 -9.39 -16.12 -10.76
N TRP A 106 -10.60 -15.93 -11.30
CA TRP A 106 -11.82 -16.38 -10.64
C TRP A 106 -11.97 -17.90 -10.65
N GLU A 107 -11.87 -18.56 -11.83
CA GLU A 107 -12.05 -20.01 -11.91
C GLU A 107 -11.04 -20.81 -11.08
N PRO A 108 -9.72 -20.54 -11.13
CA PRO A 108 -8.75 -21.22 -10.26
C PRO A 108 -8.98 -20.97 -8.77
N MET A 109 -9.43 -19.76 -8.42
CA MET A 109 -9.83 -19.44 -7.04
C MET A 109 -11.09 -20.21 -6.66
N ALA A 110 -12.15 -20.14 -7.47
CA ALA A 110 -13.43 -20.80 -7.20
C ALA A 110 -13.26 -22.33 -7.06
N GLN A 111 -12.40 -22.94 -7.89
CA GLN A 111 -12.08 -24.37 -7.79
C GLN A 111 -11.30 -24.73 -6.53
N ARG A 112 -10.47 -23.83 -6.01
CA ARG A 112 -9.72 -24.03 -4.76
C ARG A 112 -10.54 -23.72 -3.52
N PHE A 113 -11.62 -22.94 -3.64
CA PHE A 113 -12.60 -22.70 -2.58
C PHE A 113 -13.59 -23.87 -2.48
N ASP A 114 -13.07 -25.08 -2.22
CA ASP A 114 -13.86 -26.23 -1.79
C ASP A 114 -14.56 -25.91 -0.44
N GLN A 115 -15.64 -26.64 -0.13
CA GLN A 115 -16.41 -26.43 1.12
C GLN A 115 -15.54 -26.38 2.36
N ASN A 116 -14.42 -27.10 2.38
CA ASN A 116 -13.47 -27.11 3.50
C ASN A 116 -12.79 -25.76 3.76
N VAL A 117 -12.56 -24.94 2.73
CA VAL A 117 -11.94 -23.61 2.89
C VAL A 117 -12.90 -22.64 3.59
N TRP A 118 -14.19 -22.72 3.31
CA TRP A 118 -15.19 -21.91 3.99
C TRP A 118 -15.26 -22.21 5.49
N TRP A 119 -15.15 -23.47 5.88
CA TRP A 119 -15.08 -23.87 7.29
C TRP A 119 -13.80 -23.39 7.96
N LEU A 120 -12.65 -23.46 7.26
CA LEU A 120 -11.39 -22.94 7.77
C LEU A 120 -11.43 -21.41 7.95
N LEU A 121 -12.02 -20.70 7.00
CA LEU A 121 -12.22 -19.24 7.11
C LEU A 121 -13.18 -18.90 8.26
N ALA A 122 -14.30 -19.61 8.38
CA ALA A 122 -15.22 -19.43 9.48
C ALA A 122 -14.55 -19.71 10.84
N LEU A 123 -13.78 -20.79 10.93
CA LEU A 123 -13.01 -21.13 12.13
C LEU A 123 -11.96 -20.03 12.45
N ALA A 124 -11.25 -19.54 11.47
CA ALA A 124 -10.28 -18.44 11.64
C ALA A 124 -10.95 -17.16 12.14
N VAL A 125 -12.12 -16.80 11.58
CA VAL A 125 -12.92 -15.66 12.05
C VAL A 125 -13.39 -15.87 13.49
N VAL A 126 -13.85 -17.07 13.86
CA VAL A 126 -14.27 -17.39 15.22
C VAL A 126 -13.07 -17.29 16.18
N ILE A 127 -11.93 -17.88 15.84
CA ILE A 127 -10.71 -17.79 16.66
C ILE A 127 -10.30 -16.34 16.87
N PHE A 128 -10.32 -15.53 15.79
CA PHE A 128 -9.99 -14.11 15.86
C PHE A 128 -10.99 -13.34 16.74
N ALA A 129 -12.29 -13.58 16.58
CA ALA A 129 -13.33 -12.94 17.38
C ALA A 129 -13.23 -13.31 18.86
N VAL A 130 -13.00 -14.59 19.17
CA VAL A 130 -12.80 -15.07 20.55
C VAL A 130 -11.51 -14.46 21.12
N GLY A 131 -10.41 -14.44 20.38
CA GLY A 131 -9.16 -13.82 20.80
C GLY A 131 -9.33 -12.32 21.10
N ALA A 132 -9.99 -11.58 20.22
CA ALA A 132 -10.29 -10.16 20.41
C ALA A 132 -11.20 -9.93 21.63
N PHE A 133 -12.22 -10.78 21.82
CA PHE A 133 -13.10 -10.73 22.99
C PHE A 133 -12.34 -11.00 24.30
N LEU A 134 -11.47 -12.00 24.32
CA LEU A 134 -10.65 -12.31 25.50
C LEU A 134 -9.68 -11.16 25.83
N LEU A 135 -9.01 -10.59 24.81
CA LEU A 135 -8.16 -9.40 24.99
C LEU A 135 -8.97 -8.23 25.57
N TRP A 136 -10.15 -7.97 25.04
CA TRP A 136 -11.04 -6.92 25.53
C TRP A 136 -11.50 -7.18 26.97
N LYS A 137 -11.89 -8.42 27.28
CA LYS A 137 -12.37 -8.81 28.62
C LYS A 137 -11.28 -8.66 29.68
N TYR A 138 -10.07 -9.12 29.37
CA TYR A 138 -8.95 -9.15 30.32
C TYR A 138 -8.05 -7.91 30.28
N ARG A 139 -8.36 -6.89 29.45
CA ARG A 139 -7.54 -5.67 29.30
C ARG A 139 -7.29 -4.90 30.59
N ARG A 140 -8.19 -5.00 31.57
CA ARG A 140 -8.08 -4.30 32.86
C ARG A 140 -7.42 -5.13 33.97
N THR A 141 -7.43 -6.46 33.82
CA THR A 141 -6.92 -7.37 34.84
C THR A 141 -5.54 -7.93 34.52
N ASN A 142 -5.17 -7.98 33.24
CA ASN A 142 -3.89 -8.51 32.79
C ASN A 142 -3.12 -7.42 32.03
N ALA A 143 -1.91 -7.08 32.54
CA ALA A 143 -1.05 -6.05 31.97
C ALA A 143 -0.66 -6.32 30.50
N PHE A 144 -0.48 -7.60 30.10
CA PHE A 144 -0.16 -7.98 28.71
C PHE A 144 -1.36 -7.73 27.79
N CYS A 145 -2.55 -8.18 28.19
CA CYS A 145 -3.78 -7.91 27.42
C CYS A 145 -4.07 -6.42 27.33
N GLY A 146 -3.82 -5.65 28.41
CA GLY A 146 -3.97 -4.21 28.42
C GLY A 146 -3.04 -3.50 27.45
N LYS A 147 -1.77 -3.92 27.36
CA LYS A 147 -0.81 -3.38 26.39
C LYS A 147 -1.23 -3.66 24.93
N ILE A 148 -1.61 -4.91 24.64
CA ILE A 148 -2.07 -5.27 23.29
C ILE A 148 -3.33 -4.48 22.93
N TRP A 149 -4.31 -4.40 23.85
CA TRP A 149 -5.53 -3.64 23.62
C TRP A 149 -5.24 -2.14 23.40
N GLY A 150 -4.30 -1.56 24.15
CA GLY A 150 -3.87 -0.18 23.97
C GLY A 150 -3.31 0.10 22.58
N VAL A 151 -2.58 -0.86 21.99
CA VAL A 151 -2.11 -0.76 20.59
C VAL A 151 -3.30 -0.73 19.62
N PHE A 152 -4.27 -1.61 19.79
CA PHE A 152 -5.49 -1.60 18.96
C PHE A 152 -6.29 -0.31 19.10
N GLU A 153 -6.43 0.19 20.33
CA GLU A 153 -7.09 1.46 20.59
C GLU A 153 -6.35 2.64 19.98
N GLY A 154 -5.02 2.66 20.04
CA GLY A 154 -4.19 3.65 19.37
C GLY A 154 -4.32 3.62 17.85
N ILE A 155 -4.30 2.42 17.25
CA ILE A 155 -4.55 2.23 15.80
C ILE A 155 -5.94 2.76 15.43
N TRP A 156 -6.98 2.42 16.22
CA TRP A 156 -8.33 2.90 15.99
C TRP A 156 -8.44 4.42 16.11
N GLN A 157 -7.78 5.03 17.11
CA GLN A 157 -7.73 6.48 17.27
C GLN A 157 -7.03 7.15 16.07
N GLY A 158 -5.93 6.56 15.57
CA GLY A 158 -5.26 7.01 14.35
C GLY A 158 -6.17 6.94 13.13
N PHE A 159 -6.92 5.85 12.98
CA PHE A 159 -7.93 5.70 11.93
C PHE A 159 -9.07 6.73 12.08
N ALA A 160 -9.64 6.85 13.26
CA ALA A 160 -10.75 7.77 13.54
C ALA A 160 -10.34 9.26 13.38
N SER A 161 -9.08 9.61 13.66
CA SER A 161 -8.58 10.98 13.50
C SER A 161 -8.65 11.45 12.05
N CYS A 162 -8.60 10.51 11.08
CA CYS A 162 -8.70 10.84 9.67
C CYS A 162 -10.10 11.35 9.27
N MET A 163 -11.13 10.99 10.03
CA MET A 163 -12.48 11.53 9.82
C MET A 163 -12.55 13.04 10.12
N ASN A 164 -11.59 13.54 10.92
CA ASN A 164 -11.49 14.95 11.33
C ASN A 164 -10.51 15.76 10.47
N MET A 165 -10.12 15.26 9.29
CA MET A 165 -9.27 16.01 8.37
C MET A 165 -9.96 17.30 7.93
N GLU A 166 -9.27 18.45 8.06
CA GLU A 166 -9.78 19.76 7.64
C GLU A 166 -10.00 19.85 6.12
N ARG A 167 -9.14 19.21 5.33
CA ARG A 167 -9.08 19.34 3.87
C ARG A 167 -9.26 18.00 3.15
N LYS A 168 -10.43 17.38 3.34
CA LYS A 168 -10.76 16.07 2.72
C LYS A 168 -10.59 16.06 1.20
N TRP A 169 -10.96 17.15 0.53
CA TRP A 169 -10.81 17.27 -0.93
C TRP A 169 -9.37 17.14 -1.42
N LEU A 170 -8.40 17.66 -0.66
CA LEU A 170 -6.98 17.49 -1.01
C LEU A 170 -6.53 16.03 -0.90
N PHE A 171 -7.11 15.27 0.02
CA PHE A 171 -6.82 13.84 0.14
C PHE A 171 -7.28 13.08 -1.12
N PHE A 172 -8.48 13.35 -1.60
CA PHE A 172 -8.99 12.78 -2.84
C PHE A 172 -8.22 13.26 -4.06
N ALA A 173 -7.90 14.56 -4.14
CA ALA A 173 -7.08 15.11 -5.22
C ALA A 173 -5.69 14.48 -5.28
N TYR A 174 -5.02 14.30 -4.15
CA TYR A 174 -3.74 13.59 -4.11
C TYR A 174 -3.88 12.10 -4.47
N THR A 175 -4.98 11.45 -4.08
CA THR A 175 -5.24 10.08 -4.50
C THR A 175 -5.39 10.00 -6.02
N ALA A 176 -6.19 10.86 -6.62
CA ALA A 176 -6.33 10.93 -8.07
C ALA A 176 -4.99 11.19 -8.76
N LEU A 177 -4.22 12.17 -8.28
CA LEU A 177 -2.89 12.50 -8.83
C LEU A 177 -1.93 11.31 -8.76
N ILE A 178 -1.91 10.56 -7.66
CA ILE A 178 -1.07 9.36 -7.50
C ILE A 178 -1.44 8.31 -8.55
N TRP A 179 -2.73 8.01 -8.72
CA TRP A 179 -3.18 7.02 -9.70
C TRP A 179 -2.97 7.48 -11.14
N MET A 180 -3.16 8.77 -11.44
CA MET A 180 -2.80 9.34 -12.74
C MET A 180 -1.31 9.22 -13.02
N THR A 181 -0.46 9.43 -12.01
CA THR A 181 0.99 9.27 -12.15
C THR A 181 1.36 7.80 -12.41
N TYR A 182 0.76 6.84 -11.70
CA TYR A 182 0.97 5.41 -11.94
C TYR A 182 0.53 5.01 -13.35
N TRP A 183 -0.62 5.48 -13.79
CA TRP A 183 -1.11 5.26 -15.15
C TRP A 183 -0.16 5.83 -16.20
N PHE A 184 0.26 7.09 -16.02
CA PHE A 184 1.22 7.74 -16.93
C PHE A 184 2.56 7.00 -16.99
N MET A 185 3.11 6.57 -15.86
CA MET A 185 4.34 5.79 -15.81
C MET A 185 4.19 4.46 -16.57
N ALA A 186 3.08 3.75 -16.39
CA ALA A 186 2.79 2.51 -17.11
C ALA A 186 2.68 2.78 -18.63
N ALA A 187 1.97 3.84 -19.03
CA ALA A 187 1.87 4.24 -20.44
C ALA A 187 3.23 4.56 -21.07
N MET A 188 4.09 5.28 -20.35
CA MET A 188 5.45 5.56 -20.82
C MET A 188 6.29 4.29 -20.98
N THR A 189 6.14 3.32 -20.06
CA THR A 189 6.86 2.04 -20.14
C THR A 189 6.34 1.17 -21.30
N VAL A 190 5.03 1.17 -21.55
CA VAL A 190 4.43 0.49 -22.72
C VAL A 190 4.98 1.08 -24.01
N ASN A 191 4.95 2.41 -24.15
CA ASN A 191 5.48 3.10 -25.33
C ASN A 191 6.99 2.92 -25.53
N ALA A 192 7.75 2.64 -24.48
CA ALA A 192 9.18 2.37 -24.57
C ALA A 192 9.51 0.93 -25.02
N ALA A 193 8.50 0.05 -25.16
CA ALA A 193 8.66 -1.34 -25.54
C ALA A 193 8.08 -1.58 -26.95
N PRO A 194 8.90 -1.63 -28.03
CA PRO A 194 8.40 -1.74 -29.42
C PRO A 194 7.52 -2.95 -29.69
N PHE A 195 7.66 -4.03 -28.90
CA PHE A 195 6.84 -5.23 -29.01
C PHE A 195 5.44 -5.06 -28.34
N LEU A 196 5.11 -3.88 -27.83
CA LEU A 196 3.83 -3.52 -27.22
C LEU A 196 3.12 -2.38 -27.97
N ASP A 197 3.51 -2.09 -29.22
CA ASP A 197 2.97 -0.98 -30.02
C ASP A 197 1.45 -1.04 -30.24
N ASN A 198 0.86 -2.23 -30.09
CA ASN A 198 -0.57 -2.43 -30.21
C ASN A 198 -1.37 -2.14 -28.93
N LEU A 199 -0.71 -1.85 -27.81
CA LEU A 199 -1.35 -1.56 -26.54
C LEU A 199 -1.71 -0.07 -26.43
N ASP A 200 -2.93 0.18 -25.97
CA ASP A 200 -3.44 1.53 -25.78
C ASP A 200 -3.30 2.00 -24.31
N LEU A 201 -3.76 3.22 -24.04
CA LEU A 201 -3.70 3.81 -22.70
C LEU A 201 -4.54 3.04 -21.66
N ILE A 202 -5.62 2.36 -22.10
CA ILE A 202 -6.46 1.56 -21.20
C ILE A 202 -5.73 0.29 -20.81
N ASP A 203 -4.98 -0.32 -21.75
CA ASP A 203 -4.11 -1.45 -21.49
C ASP A 203 -3.00 -1.10 -20.50
N ALA A 204 -2.38 0.06 -20.67
CA ALA A 204 -1.38 0.55 -19.73
C ALA A 204 -1.97 0.72 -18.31
N LEU A 205 -3.21 1.23 -18.20
CA LEU A 205 -3.91 1.32 -16.91
C LEU A 205 -4.16 -0.07 -16.33
N PHE A 206 -4.66 -1.01 -17.15
CA PHE A 206 -4.88 -2.40 -16.72
C PHE A 206 -3.58 -3.04 -16.21
N LEU A 207 -2.48 -2.91 -16.94
CA LEU A 207 -1.17 -3.43 -16.53
C LEU A 207 -0.68 -2.79 -15.23
N SER A 208 -0.91 -1.47 -15.03
CA SER A 208 -0.59 -0.78 -13.78
C SER A 208 -1.36 -1.37 -12.59
N LEU A 209 -2.65 -1.63 -12.76
CA LEU A 209 -3.51 -2.20 -11.71
C LEU A 209 -3.13 -3.66 -11.39
N VAL A 210 -2.90 -4.47 -12.42
CA VAL A 210 -2.47 -5.86 -12.27
C VAL A 210 -1.08 -5.94 -11.63
N GLY A 211 -0.17 -5.05 -12.02
CA GLY A 211 1.14 -4.91 -11.38
C GLY A 211 1.04 -4.56 -9.90
N GLY A 212 0.08 -3.70 -9.53
CA GLY A 212 -0.26 -3.38 -8.14
C GLY A 212 -0.61 -4.61 -7.31
N LEU A 213 -1.32 -5.60 -7.89
CA LEU A 213 -1.57 -6.89 -7.23
C LEU A 213 -0.28 -7.67 -6.98
N GLY A 214 0.70 -7.60 -7.90
CA GLY A 214 2.02 -8.20 -7.71
C GLY A 214 2.78 -7.63 -6.51
N PHE A 215 2.68 -6.32 -6.29
CA PHE A 215 3.24 -5.67 -5.10
C PHE A 215 2.47 -5.98 -3.80
N ALA A 216 1.23 -6.50 -3.89
CA ALA A 216 0.49 -6.94 -2.72
C ALA A 216 1.08 -8.22 -2.10
N VAL A 217 1.76 -9.05 -2.89
CA VAL A 217 2.45 -10.27 -2.41
C VAL A 217 3.60 -9.87 -1.48
N PRO A 218 3.73 -10.50 -0.30
CA PRO A 218 4.77 -10.15 0.67
C PRO A 218 6.15 -10.73 0.30
N VAL A 219 6.74 -10.19 -0.76
CA VAL A 219 8.12 -10.49 -1.20
C VAL A 219 8.97 -9.21 -1.18
N PRO A 220 10.29 -9.30 -0.93
CA PRO A 220 11.16 -8.13 -0.89
C PRO A 220 11.06 -7.32 -2.18
N GLY A 221 10.70 -6.04 -2.06
CA GLY A 221 10.57 -5.11 -3.18
C GLY A 221 9.57 -5.51 -4.27
N GLY A 222 8.75 -6.56 -4.09
CA GLY A 222 7.87 -7.09 -5.14
C GLY A 222 8.57 -7.96 -6.18
N ILE A 223 9.86 -8.29 -5.99
CA ILE A 223 10.68 -9.04 -6.96
C ILE A 223 10.09 -10.44 -7.17
N GLY A 224 9.98 -10.82 -8.43
CA GLY A 224 9.38 -12.10 -8.85
C GLY A 224 7.86 -12.03 -8.99
N ALA A 225 7.13 -11.64 -7.95
CA ALA A 225 5.67 -11.59 -8.00
C ALA A 225 5.14 -10.56 -9.02
N PHE A 226 5.71 -9.35 -9.05
CA PHE A 226 5.40 -8.34 -10.05
C PHE A 226 5.74 -8.84 -11.46
N HIS A 227 6.94 -9.43 -11.63
CA HIS A 227 7.39 -9.92 -12.92
C HIS A 227 6.47 -11.02 -13.45
N PHE A 228 6.13 -11.99 -12.61
CA PHE A 228 5.26 -13.10 -12.96
C PHE A 228 3.86 -12.62 -13.39
N ILE A 229 3.23 -11.76 -12.57
CA ILE A 229 1.84 -11.37 -12.83
C ILE A 229 1.71 -10.48 -14.08
N ILE A 230 2.69 -9.59 -14.31
CA ILE A 230 2.74 -8.74 -15.52
C ILE A 230 3.02 -9.59 -16.75
N SER A 231 3.99 -10.51 -16.72
CA SER A 231 4.30 -11.38 -17.85
C SER A 231 3.13 -12.30 -18.20
N LEU A 232 2.44 -12.82 -17.18
CA LEU A 232 1.25 -13.61 -17.37
C LEU A 232 0.11 -12.80 -18.03
N ALA A 233 -0.12 -11.57 -17.55
CA ALA A 233 -1.13 -10.69 -18.11
C ALA A 233 -0.83 -10.36 -19.57
N LEU A 234 0.40 -10.01 -19.92
CA LEU A 234 0.84 -9.75 -21.29
C LEU A 234 0.71 -10.99 -22.18
N SER A 235 1.09 -12.15 -21.68
CA SER A 235 1.01 -13.39 -22.45
C SER A 235 -0.43 -13.80 -22.73
N VAL A 236 -1.29 -13.79 -21.72
CA VAL A 236 -2.66 -14.27 -21.83
C VAL A 236 -3.57 -13.28 -22.57
N MET A 237 -3.39 -11.98 -22.33
CA MET A 237 -4.27 -10.96 -22.91
C MET A 237 -3.87 -10.52 -24.30
N TYR A 238 -2.57 -10.48 -24.56
CA TYR A 238 -2.03 -9.85 -25.77
C TYR A 238 -1.18 -10.79 -26.60
N GLY A 239 -1.07 -12.08 -26.20
CA GLY A 239 -0.28 -13.07 -26.93
C GLY A 239 1.23 -12.79 -26.95
N VAL A 240 1.71 -11.90 -26.07
CA VAL A 240 3.13 -11.56 -25.96
C VAL A 240 3.88 -12.76 -25.36
N PRO A 241 5.00 -13.22 -25.98
CA PRO A 241 5.82 -14.27 -25.40
C PRO A 241 6.21 -13.97 -23.94
N MET A 242 6.20 -14.98 -23.10
CA MET A 242 6.44 -14.82 -21.66
C MET A 242 7.81 -14.15 -21.37
N GLU A 243 8.81 -14.44 -22.20
CA GLU A 243 10.16 -13.87 -22.12
C GLU A 243 10.13 -12.35 -22.33
N LEU A 244 9.37 -11.86 -23.31
CA LEU A 244 9.21 -10.43 -23.57
C LEU A 244 8.37 -9.77 -22.46
N GLY A 245 7.40 -10.48 -21.90
CA GLY A 245 6.67 -10.05 -20.72
C GLY A 245 7.59 -9.83 -19.51
N VAL A 246 8.55 -10.74 -19.30
CA VAL A 246 9.58 -10.57 -18.25
C VAL A 246 10.49 -9.38 -18.54
N VAL A 247 10.88 -9.16 -19.79
CA VAL A 247 11.67 -7.97 -20.20
C VAL A 247 10.93 -6.68 -19.83
N TYR A 248 9.65 -6.56 -20.23
CA TYR A 248 8.83 -5.39 -19.88
C TYR A 248 8.71 -5.21 -18.36
N ALA A 249 8.39 -6.27 -17.64
CA ALA A 249 8.24 -6.22 -16.19
C ALA A 249 9.56 -5.80 -15.50
N THR A 250 10.70 -6.29 -16.00
CA THR A 250 12.03 -5.92 -15.50
C THR A 250 12.34 -4.45 -15.78
N MET A 251 12.06 -3.95 -16.98
CA MET A 251 12.23 -2.52 -17.31
C MET A 251 11.40 -1.64 -16.38
N SER A 252 10.12 -1.94 -16.24
CA SER A 252 9.18 -1.21 -15.39
C SER A 252 9.61 -1.24 -13.92
N HIS A 253 9.90 -2.42 -13.40
CA HIS A 253 10.28 -2.61 -12.00
C HIS A 253 11.64 -1.97 -11.66
N THR A 254 12.65 -2.16 -12.53
CA THR A 254 13.99 -1.61 -12.30
C THR A 254 13.99 -0.08 -12.30
N SER A 255 13.23 0.55 -13.20
CA SER A 255 13.11 2.02 -13.20
C SER A 255 12.53 2.57 -11.91
N GLN A 256 11.52 1.90 -11.37
CA GLN A 256 10.92 2.24 -10.08
C GLN A 256 11.90 1.98 -8.93
N ALA A 257 12.59 0.84 -8.94
CA ALA A 257 13.57 0.47 -7.92
C ALA A 257 14.72 1.47 -7.85
N ILE A 258 15.31 1.85 -8.98
CA ILE A 258 16.39 2.86 -9.05
C ILE A 258 15.92 4.18 -8.43
N THR A 259 14.72 4.64 -8.80
CA THR A 259 14.15 5.87 -8.26
C THR A 259 13.97 5.78 -6.74
N GLN A 260 13.42 4.67 -6.24
CA GLN A 260 13.22 4.46 -4.80
C GLN A 260 14.55 4.37 -4.04
N ILE A 261 15.59 3.76 -4.61
CA ILE A 261 16.92 3.67 -4.01
C ILE A 261 17.55 5.07 -3.91
N ILE A 262 17.52 5.85 -4.99
CA ILE A 262 18.09 7.21 -5.00
C ILE A 262 17.41 8.09 -3.94
N PHE A 263 16.09 8.18 -3.97
CA PHE A 263 15.36 9.01 -3.02
C PHE A 263 15.41 8.44 -1.59
N GLY A 264 15.43 7.12 -1.43
CA GLY A 264 15.55 6.44 -0.14
C GLY A 264 16.89 6.73 0.54
N LEU A 265 18.00 6.55 -0.18
CA LEU A 265 19.34 6.84 0.33
C LEU A 265 19.52 8.34 0.61
N GLY A 266 19.06 9.22 -0.29
CA GLY A 266 19.10 10.67 -0.08
C GLY A 266 18.31 11.11 1.15
N SER A 267 17.11 10.56 1.34
CA SER A 267 16.27 10.82 2.52
C SER A 267 16.91 10.30 3.80
N TYR A 268 17.51 9.12 3.77
CA TYR A 268 18.24 8.56 4.91
C TYR A 268 19.43 9.42 5.30
N ALA A 269 20.26 9.81 4.32
CA ALA A 269 21.41 10.69 4.56
C ALA A 269 20.97 12.05 5.15
N TYR A 270 19.92 12.65 4.59
CA TYR A 270 19.36 13.90 5.12
C TYR A 270 18.92 13.78 6.59
N GLU A 271 18.18 12.71 6.92
CA GLU A 271 17.70 12.49 8.30
C GLU A 271 18.83 12.12 9.26
N ALA A 272 19.90 11.47 8.79
CA ALA A 272 21.09 11.16 9.60
C ALA A 272 21.92 12.41 9.91
N LEU A 273 22.03 13.34 8.98
CA LEU A 273 22.79 14.60 9.14
C LEU A 273 22.03 15.65 9.97
N LYS A 274 20.70 15.56 10.00
CA LYS A 274 19.85 16.45 10.77
C LYS A 274 19.75 15.96 12.22
N LYS A 275 20.83 16.10 12.99
CA LYS A 275 20.87 15.81 14.42
C LYS A 275 20.09 16.84 15.23
#